data_822a83b9f070cd04c35fe9dec59ce7a0
#
_entry.id   822a83b9f070cd04c35fe9dec59ce7a0
#
_cell.length_a   1.000
_cell.length_b   1.000
_cell.length_c   1.000
_cell.angle_alpha   90.00
_cell.angle_beta   90.00
_cell.angle_gamma   90.00
#
_symmetry.space_group_name_H-M   'P 1'
#
loop_
_entity.id
_entity.type
_entity.pdbx_description
1 polymer ?
#
loop_
_entity_poly.entity_id
_entity_poly.type
_entity_poly.pdbx_seq_one_letter_code
_entity_poly.pdbx_strand_id
1 'polypeptide(L)'
;MQLNDRALSHKRIKEHLEDGKKFDIVMVNAFLASEAGYYLAKKLDASIVIYSTGQVAIPWVDAALGQPHNPSYMPNPLLESSMEMSFRERLISFVTNAMLQYGFRDFYVLGKVDKLLDKHFPGETRPSLIELERNATLALAFSHPLIQDGWHPVNPNYVHLGMMNCR
;
A
#
# COMPACT_ATOMS: atom_id res chain seq x y z
N MET A 1 -13.01 5.12 -0.05
CA MET A 1 -14.01 4.74 0.97
C MET A 1 -15.12 3.85 0.43
N GLN A 2 -15.86 4.27 -0.59
CA GLN A 2 -16.94 3.46 -1.17
C GLN A 2 -16.46 2.07 -1.66
N LEU A 3 -15.23 1.95 -2.17
CA LEU A 3 -14.69 0.67 -2.64
C LEU A 3 -14.46 -0.32 -1.48
N ASN A 4 -13.88 0.12 -0.37
CA ASN A 4 -13.71 -0.71 0.81
C ASN A 4 -15.07 -1.16 1.38
N ASP A 5 -16.06 -0.27 1.47
CA ASP A 5 -17.40 -0.59 1.96
C ASP A 5 -18.12 -1.59 1.03
N ARG A 6 -18.03 -1.38 -0.28
CA ARG A 6 -18.57 -2.32 -1.28
C ARG A 6 -17.90 -3.69 -1.20
N ALA A 7 -16.57 -3.74 -1.04
CA ALA A 7 -15.83 -4.99 -0.90
C ALA A 7 -16.29 -5.74 0.35
N LEU A 8 -16.32 -5.09 1.51
CA LEU A 8 -16.74 -5.70 2.77
C LEU A 8 -18.24 -6.12 2.79
N SER A 9 -19.08 -5.39 2.03
CA SER A 9 -20.51 -5.70 1.91
C SER A 9 -20.80 -6.79 0.89
N HIS A 10 -19.82 -7.18 0.07
CA HIS A 10 -20.06 -8.09 -1.05
C HIS A 10 -20.37 -9.50 -0.57
N LYS A 11 -21.47 -10.06 -1.06
CA LYS A 11 -22.01 -11.38 -0.66
C LYS A 11 -20.93 -12.48 -0.69
N ARG A 12 -20.18 -12.60 -1.78
CA ARG A 12 -19.13 -13.62 -1.93
C ARG A 12 -18.02 -13.52 -0.90
N ILE A 13 -17.65 -12.29 -0.49
CA ILE A 13 -16.62 -12.10 0.55
C ILE A 13 -17.14 -12.59 1.89
N LYS A 14 -18.39 -12.26 2.22
CA LYS A 14 -19.04 -12.76 3.45
C LYS A 14 -19.14 -14.27 3.45
N GLU A 15 -19.63 -14.87 2.36
CA GLU A 15 -19.70 -16.33 2.19
C GLU A 15 -18.31 -16.97 2.39
N HIS A 16 -17.26 -16.43 1.80
CA HIS A 16 -15.91 -16.98 1.97
C HIS A 16 -15.37 -16.87 3.40
N LEU A 17 -15.73 -15.81 4.12
CA LEU A 17 -15.39 -15.66 5.54
C LEU A 17 -16.17 -16.64 6.42
N GLU A 18 -17.42 -16.93 6.09
CA GLU A 18 -18.31 -17.88 6.81
C GLU A 18 -17.97 -19.33 6.50
N ASP A 19 -17.72 -19.66 5.24
CA ASP A 19 -17.41 -21.02 4.75
C ASP A 19 -16.02 -21.53 5.21
N GLY A 20 -15.21 -20.69 5.83
CA GLY A 20 -13.85 -21.05 6.27
C GLY A 20 -12.92 -21.46 5.12
N LYS A 21 -13.17 -20.98 3.90
CA LYS A 21 -12.30 -21.21 2.76
C LYS A 21 -10.92 -20.65 3.03
N LYS A 22 -9.91 -21.48 2.84
CA LYS A 22 -8.51 -21.07 2.95
C LYS A 22 -8.04 -20.47 1.64
N PHE A 23 -7.32 -19.38 1.75
CA PHE A 23 -6.63 -18.72 0.65
C PHE A 23 -5.15 -18.63 1.01
N ASP A 24 -4.28 -18.94 0.07
CA ASP A 24 -2.85 -18.86 0.30
C ASP A 24 -2.35 -17.42 0.24
N ILE A 25 -2.97 -16.62 -0.64
CA ILE A 25 -2.54 -15.25 -0.95
C ILE A 25 -3.75 -14.32 -1.08
N VAL A 26 -3.64 -13.15 -0.50
CA VAL A 26 -4.52 -11.99 -0.76
C VAL A 26 -3.71 -10.87 -1.38
N MET A 27 -4.08 -10.47 -2.58
CA MET A 27 -3.42 -9.35 -3.28
C MET A 27 -4.13 -8.04 -2.95
N VAL A 28 -3.37 -7.09 -2.41
CA VAL A 28 -3.86 -5.77 -2.00
C VAL A 28 -3.24 -4.70 -2.89
N ASN A 29 -4.05 -3.83 -3.46
CA ASN A 29 -3.54 -2.70 -4.25
C ASN A 29 -2.85 -1.70 -3.32
N ALA A 30 -1.64 -1.27 -3.69
CA ALA A 30 -0.86 -0.28 -2.95
C ALA A 30 -1.51 1.11 -2.94
N PHE A 31 -2.36 1.40 -3.91
CA PHE A 31 -3.05 2.67 -4.00
C PHE A 31 -4.21 2.74 -3.02
N LEU A 32 -4.58 3.93 -2.62
CA LEU A 32 -5.67 4.20 -1.68
C LEU A 32 -6.97 3.44 -2.03
N ALA A 33 -7.75 3.11 -1.01
CA ALA A 33 -9.05 2.45 -1.10
C ALA A 33 -9.04 0.91 -1.16
N SER A 34 -7.96 0.26 -0.81
CA SER A 34 -7.85 -1.22 -0.68
C SER A 34 -7.39 -1.67 0.71
N GLU A 35 -7.25 -0.77 1.65
CA GLU A 35 -6.63 -1.00 2.97
C GLU A 35 -7.41 -2.03 3.82
N ALA A 36 -8.72 -2.15 3.61
CA ALA A 36 -9.52 -3.20 4.24
C ALA A 36 -9.06 -4.61 3.83
N GLY A 37 -8.38 -4.75 2.69
CA GLY A 37 -7.79 -6.01 2.22
C GLY A 37 -6.77 -6.60 3.18
N TYR A 38 -6.02 -5.78 3.91
CA TYR A 38 -5.07 -6.25 4.93
C TYR A 38 -5.77 -6.99 6.07
N TYR A 39 -6.91 -6.45 6.51
CA TYR A 39 -7.70 -7.11 7.54
C TYR A 39 -8.40 -8.39 7.03
N LEU A 40 -8.89 -8.37 5.78
CA LEU A 40 -9.45 -9.57 5.15
C LEU A 40 -8.40 -10.68 5.01
N ALA A 41 -7.17 -10.33 4.63
CA ALA A 41 -6.07 -11.29 4.55
C ALA A 41 -5.81 -11.98 5.90
N LYS A 42 -5.80 -11.19 6.99
CA LYS A 42 -5.68 -11.74 8.34
C LYS A 42 -6.84 -12.68 8.69
N LYS A 43 -8.08 -12.32 8.36
CA LYS A 43 -9.27 -13.15 8.61
C LYS A 43 -9.23 -14.48 7.86
N LEU A 44 -8.66 -14.47 6.66
CA LEU A 44 -8.54 -15.64 5.79
C LEU A 44 -7.25 -16.46 6.04
N ASP A 45 -6.44 -16.03 7.00
CA ASP A 45 -5.12 -16.62 7.32
C ASP A 45 -4.21 -16.74 6.08
N ALA A 46 -4.23 -15.69 5.24
CA ALA A 46 -3.56 -15.64 3.96
C ALA A 46 -2.36 -14.69 3.96
N SER A 47 -1.32 -15.03 3.19
CA SER A 47 -0.18 -14.16 2.96
C SER A 47 -0.56 -12.91 2.18
N ILE A 48 0.00 -11.76 2.58
CA ILE A 48 -0.30 -10.48 1.94
C ILE A 48 0.73 -10.22 0.84
N VAL A 49 0.25 -10.01 -0.38
CA VAL A 49 1.04 -9.51 -1.51
C VAL A 49 0.50 -8.14 -1.90
N ILE A 50 1.35 -7.12 -1.81
CA ILE A 50 1.00 -5.77 -2.26
C ILE A 50 1.29 -5.67 -3.75
N TYR A 51 0.40 -5.07 -4.54
CA TYR A 51 0.69 -4.75 -5.92
C TYR A 51 0.43 -3.27 -6.22
N SER A 52 1.29 -2.67 -7.02
CA SER A 52 1.18 -1.28 -7.45
C SER A 52 1.04 -1.20 -8.96
N THR A 53 0.00 -0.53 -9.43
CA THR A 53 -0.25 -0.29 -10.86
C THR A 53 0.42 0.98 -11.38
N GLY A 54 1.05 1.72 -10.51
CA GLY A 54 1.72 2.99 -10.82
C GLY A 54 3.22 2.95 -10.53
N GLN A 55 3.82 4.12 -10.60
CA GLN A 55 5.23 4.32 -10.25
C GLN A 55 5.51 3.95 -8.78
N VAL A 56 6.72 3.57 -8.53
CA VAL A 56 7.16 2.67 -7.48
C VAL A 56 7.32 3.31 -6.10
N ALA A 57 7.68 4.55 -6.00
CA ALA A 57 8.02 5.15 -4.71
C ALA A 57 6.78 5.58 -3.92
N ILE A 58 6.08 4.62 -3.34
CA ILE A 58 4.95 4.90 -2.45
C ILE A 58 5.45 4.75 -1.01
N PRO A 59 5.54 5.83 -0.22
CA PRO A 59 6.16 5.82 1.10
C PRO A 59 5.63 4.75 2.06
N TRP A 60 4.34 4.46 2.04
CA TRP A 60 3.76 3.44 2.92
C TRP A 60 4.06 2.01 2.48
N VAL A 61 4.24 1.75 1.17
CA VAL A 61 4.70 0.43 0.68
C VAL A 61 6.14 0.18 1.10
N ASP A 62 6.98 1.19 0.97
CA ASP A 62 8.36 1.13 1.43
C ASP A 62 8.41 0.84 2.93
N ALA A 63 7.61 1.56 3.73
CA ALA A 63 7.51 1.33 5.17
C ALA A 63 6.98 -0.06 5.52
N ALA A 64 6.02 -0.60 4.77
CA ALA A 64 5.47 -1.94 4.96
C ALA A 64 6.52 -3.03 4.74
N LEU A 65 7.39 -2.85 3.76
CA LEU A 65 8.46 -3.81 3.42
C LEU A 65 9.76 -3.57 4.20
N GLY A 66 9.79 -2.60 5.12
CA GLY A 66 11.00 -2.22 5.85
C GLY A 66 12.06 -1.56 4.96
N GLN A 67 11.64 -1.00 3.84
CA GLN A 67 12.53 -0.29 2.93
C GLN A 67 12.62 1.18 3.33
N PRO A 68 13.83 1.76 3.39
CA PRO A 68 13.96 3.18 3.70
C PRO A 68 13.47 4.05 2.53
N HIS A 69 12.41 4.80 2.76
CA HIS A 69 11.98 5.85 1.84
C HIS A 69 12.74 7.12 2.13
N ASN A 70 13.68 7.49 1.27
CA ASN A 70 14.50 8.69 1.46
C ASN A 70 14.11 9.80 0.48
N PRO A 71 13.33 10.79 0.92
CA PRO A 71 12.86 11.88 0.05
C PRO A 71 13.98 12.83 -0.41
N SER A 72 15.21 12.67 0.09
CA SER A 72 16.34 13.50 -0.35
C SER A 72 16.84 13.17 -1.77
N TYR A 73 16.57 11.94 -2.23
CA TYR A 73 16.91 11.50 -3.60
C TYR A 73 15.75 10.76 -4.31
N MET A 74 14.63 10.53 -3.59
CA MET A 74 13.43 9.97 -4.16
C MET A 74 12.38 11.09 -4.27
N PRO A 75 12.21 11.69 -5.46
CA PRO A 75 11.22 12.75 -5.63
C PRO A 75 9.81 12.20 -5.43
N ASN A 76 8.94 13.02 -4.83
CA ASN A 76 7.55 12.65 -4.71
C ASN A 76 6.91 12.62 -6.11
N PRO A 77 6.22 11.54 -6.51
CA PRO A 77 5.62 11.41 -7.84
C PRO A 77 4.51 12.44 -8.13
N LEU A 78 4.04 13.17 -7.12
CA LEU A 78 3.08 14.28 -7.28
C LEU A 78 3.77 15.62 -7.52
N LEU A 79 5.11 15.67 -7.43
CA LEU A 79 5.89 16.87 -7.68
C LEU A 79 6.64 16.70 -8.99
N GLU A 80 6.67 17.74 -9.80
CA GLU A 80 7.49 17.82 -11.02
C GLU A 80 8.96 18.06 -10.64
N SER A 81 9.59 17.10 -10.01
CA SER A 81 10.98 17.17 -9.58
C SER A 81 11.81 16.11 -10.27
N SER A 82 13.00 16.48 -10.72
CA SER A 82 13.99 15.52 -11.24
C SER A 82 14.74 14.84 -10.08
N MET A 83 15.53 13.82 -10.40
CA MET A 83 16.45 13.19 -9.42
C MET A 83 17.51 14.15 -8.89
N GLU A 84 17.89 15.15 -9.68
CA GLU A 84 18.83 16.21 -9.28
C GLU A 84 18.09 17.35 -8.60
N MET A 85 17.54 17.08 -7.40
CA MET A 85 16.80 18.07 -6.63
C MET A 85 17.74 19.08 -5.96
N SER A 86 17.41 20.37 -6.07
CA SER A 86 17.96 21.41 -5.21
C SER A 86 17.55 21.22 -3.75
N PHE A 87 18.19 21.90 -2.82
CA PHE A 87 17.84 21.85 -1.40
C PHE A 87 16.36 22.18 -1.15
N ARG A 88 15.84 23.21 -1.85
CA ARG A 88 14.43 23.61 -1.73
C ARG A 88 13.48 22.52 -2.19
N GLU A 89 13.77 21.87 -3.31
CA GLU A 89 12.96 20.77 -3.85
C GLU A 89 12.97 19.56 -2.93
N ARG A 90 14.12 19.22 -2.35
CA ARG A 90 14.25 18.15 -1.35
C ARG A 90 13.42 18.44 -0.10
N LEU A 91 13.43 19.68 0.39
CA LEU A 91 12.64 20.09 1.55
C LEU A 91 11.15 20.01 1.25
N ILE A 92 10.71 20.48 0.09
CA ILE A 92 9.31 20.39 -0.36
C ILE A 92 8.91 18.91 -0.50
N SER A 93 9.74 18.09 -1.13
CA SER A 93 9.49 16.66 -1.27
C SER A 93 9.35 15.97 0.09
N PHE A 94 10.25 16.25 1.03
CA PHE A 94 10.19 15.70 2.37
C PHE A 94 8.89 16.07 3.10
N VAL A 95 8.54 17.36 3.12
CA VAL A 95 7.32 17.84 3.79
C VAL A 95 6.08 17.24 3.13
N THR A 96 6.03 17.20 1.79
CA THR A 96 4.90 16.63 1.05
C THR A 96 4.75 15.14 1.33
N ASN A 97 5.84 14.37 1.33
CA ASN A 97 5.80 12.94 1.67
C ASN A 97 5.31 12.72 3.11
N ALA A 98 5.80 13.50 4.07
CA ALA A 98 5.37 13.41 5.45
C ALA A 98 3.88 13.75 5.62
N MET A 99 3.39 14.78 4.97
CA MET A 99 1.97 15.17 5.00
C MET A 99 1.08 14.10 4.35
N LEU A 100 1.52 13.53 3.22
CA LEU A 100 0.76 12.48 2.54
C LEU A 100 0.71 11.19 3.36
N GLN A 101 1.83 10.77 3.91
CA GLN A 101 1.90 9.53 4.68
C GLN A 101 1.19 9.69 6.03
N TYR A 102 1.66 10.58 6.88
CA TYR A 102 1.17 10.66 8.26
C TYR A 102 -0.16 11.41 8.38
N GLY A 103 -0.30 12.54 7.69
CA GLY A 103 -1.50 13.37 7.77
C GLY A 103 -2.66 12.80 6.98
N PHE A 104 -2.46 12.57 5.70
CA PHE A 104 -3.54 12.13 4.84
C PHE A 104 -3.80 10.63 4.94
N ARG A 105 -2.79 9.81 4.71
CA ARG A 105 -3.01 8.36 4.66
C ARG A 105 -3.23 7.77 6.06
N ASP A 106 -2.28 7.91 6.97
CA ASP A 106 -2.34 7.20 8.25
C ASP A 106 -3.42 7.76 9.16
N PHE A 107 -3.54 9.08 9.26
CA PHE A 107 -4.56 9.69 10.13
C PHE A 107 -5.95 9.71 9.48
N TYR A 108 -6.08 10.23 8.26
CA TYR A 108 -7.39 10.44 7.66
C TYR A 108 -7.94 9.17 7.00
N VAL A 109 -7.17 8.51 6.11
CA VAL A 109 -7.66 7.36 5.34
C VAL A 109 -7.81 6.14 6.26
N LEU A 110 -6.76 5.76 6.97
CA LEU A 110 -6.81 4.59 7.85
C LEU A 110 -7.81 4.77 8.99
N GLY A 111 -7.90 5.96 9.58
CA GLY A 111 -8.93 6.24 10.59
C GLY A 111 -10.37 6.09 10.10
N LYS A 112 -10.63 6.34 8.81
CA LYS A 112 -11.94 6.06 8.20
C LYS A 112 -12.13 4.58 7.88
N VAL A 113 -11.08 3.89 7.45
CA VAL A 113 -11.15 2.44 7.20
C VAL A 113 -11.38 1.68 8.51
N ASP A 114 -10.73 2.10 9.59
CA ASP A 114 -10.95 1.51 10.91
C ASP A 114 -12.42 1.62 11.36
N LYS A 115 -13.03 2.79 11.22
CA LYS A 115 -14.46 2.96 11.50
C LYS A 115 -15.36 2.09 10.64
N LEU A 116 -14.94 1.87 9.39
CA LEU A 116 -15.67 0.99 8.47
C LEU A 116 -15.55 -0.49 8.91
N LEU A 117 -14.38 -0.90 9.33
CA LEU A 117 -14.15 -2.24 9.87
C LEU A 117 -14.93 -2.46 11.18
N ASP A 118 -15.01 -1.47 12.06
CA ASP A 118 -15.85 -1.54 13.27
C ASP A 118 -17.34 -1.72 12.95
N LYS A 119 -17.81 -1.12 11.87
CA LYS A 119 -19.18 -1.29 11.39
C LYS A 119 -19.47 -2.70 10.88
N HIS A 120 -18.51 -3.30 10.14
CA HIS A 120 -18.69 -4.63 9.54
C HIS A 120 -18.32 -5.78 10.49
N PHE A 121 -17.43 -5.54 11.45
CA PHE A 121 -16.93 -6.53 12.41
C PHE A 121 -16.99 -5.96 13.85
N PRO A 122 -18.19 -5.74 14.37
CA PRO A 122 -18.35 -5.14 15.71
C PRO A 122 -17.79 -6.04 16.81
N GLY A 123 -17.09 -5.42 17.76
CA GLY A 123 -16.56 -6.12 18.95
C GLY A 123 -15.32 -6.98 18.73
N GLU A 124 -14.74 -6.99 17.53
CA GLU A 124 -13.51 -7.72 17.27
C GLU A 124 -12.28 -6.90 17.67
N THR A 125 -11.41 -7.47 18.48
CA THR A 125 -10.07 -6.90 18.74
C THR A 125 -9.17 -7.20 17.56
N ARG A 126 -8.60 -6.15 16.95
CA ARG A 126 -7.72 -6.29 15.79
C ARG A 126 -6.43 -5.49 15.96
N PRO A 127 -5.32 -5.90 15.35
CA PRO A 127 -4.15 -5.08 15.20
C PRO A 127 -4.45 -3.85 14.33
N SER A 128 -3.62 -2.83 14.45
CA SER A 128 -3.73 -1.66 13.57
C SER A 128 -3.53 -2.04 12.10
N LEU A 129 -4.15 -1.29 11.18
CA LEU A 129 -3.97 -1.53 9.74
C LEU A 129 -2.52 -1.37 9.32
N ILE A 130 -1.76 -0.48 9.95
CA ILE A 130 -0.32 -0.30 9.72
C ILE A 130 0.46 -1.56 10.12
N GLU A 131 0.10 -2.18 11.24
CA GLU A 131 0.74 -3.43 11.69
C GLU A 131 0.42 -4.58 10.74
N LEU A 132 -0.83 -4.67 10.29
CA LEU A 132 -1.23 -5.69 9.30
C LEU A 132 -0.52 -5.51 7.96
N GLU A 133 -0.35 -4.28 7.51
CA GLU A 133 0.38 -3.96 6.28
C GLU A 133 1.85 -4.36 6.35
N ARG A 134 2.50 -4.18 7.51
CA ARG A 134 3.89 -4.61 7.75
C ARG A 134 4.09 -6.13 7.69
N ASN A 135 3.02 -6.89 7.73
CA ASN A 135 3.06 -8.34 7.51
C ASN A 135 3.04 -8.72 6.02
N ALA A 136 3.10 -7.74 5.11
CA ALA A 136 3.21 -8.01 3.69
C ALA A 136 4.53 -8.73 3.38
N THR A 137 4.43 -9.82 2.64
CA THR A 137 5.57 -10.68 2.30
C THR A 137 6.28 -10.24 1.03
N LEU A 138 5.55 -9.62 0.12
CA LEU A 138 6.02 -9.26 -1.22
C LEU A 138 5.30 -8.03 -1.74
N ALA A 139 6.03 -7.18 -2.46
CA ALA A 139 5.43 -6.15 -3.31
C ALA A 139 5.77 -6.37 -4.77
N LEU A 140 4.75 -6.26 -5.62
CA LEU A 140 4.83 -6.36 -7.07
C LEU A 140 4.57 -4.98 -7.67
N ALA A 141 5.54 -4.42 -8.37
CA ALA A 141 5.41 -3.14 -9.04
C ALA A 141 5.35 -3.30 -10.55
N PHE A 142 4.33 -2.73 -11.16
CA PHE A 142 4.19 -2.66 -12.62
C PHE A 142 5.07 -1.55 -13.19
N SER A 143 6.35 -1.65 -12.95
CA SER A 143 7.35 -0.69 -13.37
C SER A 143 8.63 -1.40 -13.80
N HIS A 144 9.47 -0.70 -14.50
CA HIS A 144 10.78 -1.22 -14.92
C HIS A 144 11.87 -0.28 -14.43
N PRO A 145 12.97 -0.79 -13.83
CA PRO A 145 14.03 0.06 -13.28
C PRO A 145 14.63 1.05 -14.27
N LEU A 146 14.63 0.72 -15.58
CA LEU A 146 15.16 1.60 -16.63
C LEU A 146 14.21 2.74 -17.03
N ILE A 147 12.93 2.66 -16.66
CA ILE A 147 11.94 3.69 -16.98
C ILE A 147 11.72 4.64 -15.81
N GLN A 148 12.05 4.19 -14.62
CA GLN A 148 12.08 5.04 -13.47
C GLN A 148 13.31 5.94 -13.52
N ASP A 149 13.09 7.24 -13.39
CA ASP A 149 14.16 8.24 -13.33
C ASP A 149 15.06 8.00 -12.11
N GLY A 150 15.91 6.99 -12.19
CA GLY A 150 16.95 6.71 -11.23
C GLY A 150 16.81 5.41 -10.43
N TRP A 151 17.95 5.01 -9.91
CA TRP A 151 18.10 3.86 -9.05
C TRP A 151 17.70 4.23 -7.62
N HIS A 152 16.69 3.57 -7.09
CA HIS A 152 16.54 3.54 -5.64
C HIS A 152 16.78 2.12 -5.14
N PRO A 153 17.38 1.97 -3.96
CA PRO A 153 17.58 0.65 -3.39
C PRO A 153 16.23 0.01 -3.12
N VAL A 154 16.06 -1.22 -3.58
CA VAL A 154 14.86 -2.03 -3.32
C VAL A 154 15.25 -3.27 -2.54
N ASN A 155 14.43 -3.66 -1.59
CA ASN A 155 14.59 -4.90 -0.86
C ASN A 155 14.30 -6.10 -1.78
N PRO A 156 14.82 -7.31 -1.47
CA PRO A 156 14.56 -8.51 -2.27
C PRO A 156 13.08 -8.89 -2.39
N ASN A 157 12.26 -8.45 -1.45
CA ASN A 157 10.82 -8.65 -1.45
C ASN A 157 10.03 -7.59 -2.24
N TYR A 158 10.74 -6.73 -2.99
CA TYR A 158 10.16 -5.78 -3.91
C TYR A 158 10.53 -6.17 -5.34
N VAL A 159 9.55 -6.59 -6.12
CA VAL A 159 9.77 -7.14 -7.46
C VAL A 159 9.17 -6.25 -8.54
N HIS A 160 10.01 -5.82 -9.47
CA HIS A 160 9.58 -5.13 -10.67
C HIS A 160 9.11 -6.15 -11.71
N LEU A 161 7.87 -6.04 -12.17
CA LEU A 161 7.27 -6.94 -13.17
C LEU A 161 7.52 -6.51 -14.61
N GLY A 162 8.17 -5.37 -14.80
CA GLY A 162 8.40 -4.83 -16.13
C GLY A 162 7.14 -4.29 -16.80
N MET A 163 7.23 -4.14 -18.12
CA MET A 163 6.15 -3.59 -18.95
C MET A 163 5.18 -4.71 -19.38
N MET A 164 4.32 -5.14 -18.46
CA MET A 164 3.35 -6.21 -18.73
C MET A 164 2.33 -5.89 -19.83
N ASN A 165 2.18 -4.62 -20.18
CA ASN A 165 1.23 -4.15 -21.20
C ASN A 165 1.87 -3.97 -22.58
N CYS A 166 3.17 -4.22 -22.75
CA CYS A 166 3.83 -4.16 -24.04
C CYS A 166 3.69 -5.52 -24.74
N ARG A 167 2.97 -5.51 -25.85
CA ARG A 167 2.90 -6.61 -26.81
C ARG A 167 3.92 -6.39 -27.91
#